data_35d0b7d2d6918355a55252d6f4bfb0bc
#
_entry.id   35d0b7d2d6918355a55252d6f4bfb0bc
#
_cell.length_a   1.000
_cell.length_b   1.000
_cell.length_c   1.000
_cell.angle_alpha   90.00
_cell.angle_beta   90.00
_cell.angle_gamma   90.00
#
_symmetry.space_group_name_H-M   'P 1'
#
loop_
_entity.id
_entity.type
_entity.pdbx_description
1 polymer ?
#
loop_
_entity_poly.entity_id
_entity_poly.type
_entity_poly.pdbx_seq_one_letter_code
_entity_poly.pdbx_strand_id
1 'polypeptide(L)'
;MTDRKGVIYIIKNFANDKIYVGKTINTAQKRFGQHLNEAFTENSRVYNYCLSRAIRKYGIECFDYAILADNVPEDDLDLVEEHYIRMYDATNPNIGYNMSSGGYDTSNHQEYREIQPDTDYDTDSRMNFDDIDDDLVNEVLNNL
;
A
#
# COMPACT_ATOMS: atom_id res chain seq x y z
N MET A 1 -13.81 21.51 -12.08
CA MET A 1 -14.26 20.24 -11.56
C MET A 1 -13.99 19.11 -12.53
N THR A 2 -13.53 18.02 -12.06
CA THR A 2 -13.14 16.91 -12.93
C THR A 2 -14.11 15.76 -12.79
N ASP A 3 -14.30 15.05 -13.90
CA ASP A 3 -15.14 13.85 -13.88
C ASP A 3 -14.32 12.60 -13.66
N ARG A 4 -13.03 12.77 -13.44
CA ARG A 4 -12.18 11.58 -13.28
C ARG A 4 -12.50 10.86 -11.98
N LYS A 5 -12.38 9.57 -12.06
CA LYS A 5 -12.58 8.70 -10.92
C LYS A 5 -11.33 7.89 -10.71
N GLY A 6 -11.12 7.49 -9.48
CA GLY A 6 -9.97 6.69 -9.14
C GLY A 6 -10.35 5.52 -8.28
N VAL A 7 -9.32 4.82 -7.82
CA VAL A 7 -9.52 3.65 -6.97
C VAL A 7 -8.59 3.75 -5.78
N ILE A 8 -9.03 3.13 -4.70
CA ILE A 8 -8.19 2.88 -3.54
C ILE A 8 -7.89 1.39 -3.55
N TYR A 9 -6.61 1.06 -3.40
CA TYR A 9 -6.19 -0.33 -3.47
C TYR A 9 -5.36 -0.69 -2.25
N ILE A 10 -5.20 -1.97 -2.03
CA ILE A 10 -4.36 -2.48 -0.97
C ILE A 10 -3.40 -3.50 -1.58
N ILE A 11 -2.15 -3.44 -1.15
CA ILE A 11 -1.14 -4.40 -1.56
C ILE A 11 -0.77 -5.20 -0.32
N LYS A 12 -0.67 -6.50 -0.44
CA LYS A 12 -0.32 -7.35 0.68
C LYS A 12 0.94 -8.13 0.38
N ASN A 13 1.81 -8.19 1.36
CA ASN A 13 2.99 -9.06 1.33
C ASN A 13 2.61 -10.35 2.04
N PHE A 14 2.46 -11.42 1.28
CA PHE A 14 2.01 -12.68 1.85
C PHE A 14 3.09 -13.40 2.66
N ALA A 15 4.31 -12.90 2.62
CA ALA A 15 5.36 -13.47 3.44
C ALA A 15 5.24 -13.06 4.90
N ASN A 16 4.71 -11.85 5.17
CA ASN A 16 4.61 -11.37 6.54
C ASN A 16 3.29 -10.68 6.84
N ASP A 17 2.36 -10.67 5.86
CA ASP A 17 1.02 -10.13 6.00
C ASP A 17 0.95 -8.61 6.17
N LYS A 18 2.04 -7.90 5.95
CA LYS A 18 1.99 -6.45 5.99
C LYS A 18 1.33 -5.92 4.73
N ILE A 19 0.75 -4.72 4.86
CA ILE A 19 -0.05 -4.17 3.79
C ILE A 19 0.36 -2.73 3.47
N TYR A 20 -0.08 -2.28 2.32
CA TYR A 20 0.09 -0.92 1.88
C TYR A 20 -1.20 -0.46 1.21
N VAL A 21 -1.68 0.72 1.57
CA VAL A 21 -2.89 1.29 0.98
C VAL A 21 -2.49 2.46 0.09
N GLY A 22 -3.05 2.51 -1.11
CA GLY A 22 -2.72 3.58 -2.04
C GLY A 22 -3.92 4.01 -2.87
N LYS A 23 -3.70 5.03 -3.67
CA LYS A 23 -4.72 5.56 -4.55
C LYS A 23 -4.14 5.78 -5.94
N THR A 24 -5.00 5.77 -6.94
CA THR A 24 -4.56 6.05 -8.29
C THR A 24 -5.76 6.47 -9.12
N ILE A 25 -5.53 7.31 -10.11
CA ILE A 25 -6.57 7.62 -11.10
C ILE A 25 -6.43 6.71 -12.32
N ASN A 26 -5.47 5.82 -12.29
CA ASN A 26 -5.34 4.78 -13.30
C ASN A 26 -5.98 3.51 -12.76
N THR A 27 -5.72 2.40 -13.40
CA THR A 27 -6.20 1.14 -12.85
C THR A 27 -5.29 0.70 -11.72
N ALA A 28 -5.86 -0.06 -10.80
CA ALA A 28 -5.06 -0.60 -9.72
C ALA A 28 -3.97 -1.54 -10.25
N GLN A 29 -4.29 -2.30 -11.30
CA GLN A 29 -3.32 -3.19 -11.89
C GLN A 29 -2.11 -2.43 -12.41
N LYS A 30 -2.36 -1.32 -13.09
CA LYS A 30 -1.26 -0.54 -13.64
C LYS A 30 -0.41 0.07 -12.55
N ARG A 31 -1.05 0.59 -11.52
CA ARG A 31 -0.31 1.19 -10.43
C ARG A 31 0.50 0.15 -9.66
N PHE A 32 -0.08 -1.02 -9.47
CA PHE A 32 0.65 -2.11 -8.84
C PHE A 32 1.91 -2.44 -9.62
N GLY A 33 1.79 -2.53 -10.95
CA GLY A 33 2.96 -2.77 -11.78
C GLY A 33 4.01 -1.68 -11.65
N GLN A 34 3.57 -0.44 -11.50
CA GLN A 34 4.51 0.66 -11.29
C GLN A 34 5.25 0.51 -9.96
N HIS A 35 4.54 0.11 -8.93
CA HIS A 35 5.20 -0.13 -7.64
C HIS A 35 6.30 -1.18 -7.77
N LEU A 36 5.99 -2.26 -8.46
CA LEU A 36 6.98 -3.32 -8.62
C LEU A 36 8.19 -2.83 -9.39
N ASN A 37 7.95 -2.04 -10.43
CA ASN A 37 9.03 -1.52 -11.23
C ASN A 37 9.87 -0.51 -10.46
N GLU A 38 9.22 0.36 -9.71
CA GLU A 38 9.92 1.39 -8.96
C GLU A 38 10.80 0.80 -7.88
N ALA A 39 10.42 -0.36 -7.36
CA ALA A 39 11.19 -1.00 -6.31
C ALA A 39 12.58 -1.39 -6.78
N PHE A 40 12.76 -1.59 -8.08
CA PHE A 40 14.05 -1.99 -8.63
C PHE A 40 14.70 -0.91 -9.47
N THR A 41 14.18 0.30 -9.43
CA THR A 41 14.72 1.41 -10.20
C THR A 41 15.45 2.34 -9.24
N GLU A 42 16.78 2.26 -9.25
CA GLU A 42 17.59 2.98 -8.28
C GLU A 42 17.38 4.48 -8.31
N ASN A 43 17.07 5.00 -9.47
CA ASN A 43 16.87 6.45 -9.60
C ASN A 43 15.49 6.89 -9.17
N SER A 44 14.61 5.95 -8.85
CA SER A 44 13.26 6.31 -8.47
C SER A 44 13.28 7.04 -7.13
N ARG A 45 12.46 8.08 -7.04
CA ARG A 45 12.31 8.82 -5.82
C ARG A 45 11.83 7.94 -4.68
N VAL A 46 11.12 6.87 -5.01
CA VAL A 46 10.54 6.00 -4.00
C VAL A 46 11.34 4.72 -3.78
N TYR A 47 12.56 4.67 -4.33
CA TYR A 47 13.37 3.46 -4.25
C TYR A 47 13.60 3.00 -2.81
N ASN A 48 13.76 3.95 -1.90
CA ASN A 48 14.05 3.62 -0.49
C ASN A 48 12.82 3.65 0.39
N TYR A 49 11.64 3.79 -0.19
CA TYR A 49 10.42 3.75 0.61
C TYR A 49 10.21 2.34 1.16
N CYS A 50 9.45 2.27 2.23
CA CYS A 50 9.24 1.01 2.92
C CYS A 50 8.72 -0.09 2.00
N LEU A 51 7.74 0.24 1.17
CA LEU A 51 7.18 -0.75 0.27
C LEU A 51 8.21 -1.25 -0.73
N SER A 52 8.98 -0.32 -1.31
CA SER A 52 9.99 -0.71 -2.30
C SER A 52 11.04 -1.63 -1.70
N ARG A 53 11.45 -1.31 -0.49
CA ARG A 53 12.45 -2.13 0.18
C ARG A 53 11.92 -3.52 0.48
N ALA A 54 10.65 -3.59 0.86
CA ALA A 54 10.03 -4.88 1.13
C ALA A 54 9.92 -5.71 -0.14
N ILE A 55 9.56 -5.08 -1.25
CA ILE A 55 9.45 -5.81 -2.51
C ILE A 55 10.80 -6.40 -2.90
N ARG A 56 11.88 -5.63 -2.72
CA ARG A 56 13.20 -6.16 -3.03
C ARG A 56 13.61 -7.29 -2.10
N LYS A 57 13.21 -7.18 -0.84
CA LYS A 57 13.63 -8.16 0.16
C LYS A 57 12.90 -9.48 0.00
N TYR A 58 11.60 -9.41 -0.21
CA TYR A 58 10.78 -10.62 -0.20
C TYR A 58 10.51 -11.18 -1.59
N GLY A 59 10.66 -10.34 -2.62
CA GLY A 59 10.44 -10.80 -3.98
C GLY A 59 9.04 -10.45 -4.47
N ILE A 60 8.96 -10.20 -5.76
CA ILE A 60 7.72 -9.77 -6.39
C ILE A 60 6.61 -10.79 -6.16
N GLU A 61 6.96 -12.07 -6.19
CA GLU A 61 5.95 -13.12 -6.12
C GLU A 61 5.26 -13.18 -4.77
N CYS A 62 5.78 -12.48 -3.77
CA CYS A 62 5.12 -12.46 -2.47
C CYS A 62 4.02 -11.41 -2.36
N PHE A 63 3.87 -10.56 -3.37
CA PHE A 63 2.95 -9.43 -3.29
C PHE A 63 1.80 -9.59 -4.25
N ASP A 64 0.64 -9.12 -3.82
CA ASP A 64 -0.52 -9.05 -4.68
C ASP A 64 -1.39 -7.89 -4.21
N TYR A 65 -2.42 -7.56 -4.97
CA TYR A 65 -3.21 -6.38 -4.65
C TYR A 65 -4.70 -6.68 -4.77
N ALA A 66 -5.50 -5.80 -4.17
CA ALA A 66 -6.94 -5.87 -4.27
C ALA A 66 -7.48 -4.44 -4.27
N ILE A 67 -8.71 -4.27 -4.73
CA ILE A 67 -9.34 -2.96 -4.79
C ILE A 67 -10.23 -2.80 -3.57
N LEU A 68 -10.00 -1.72 -2.82
CA LEU A 68 -10.81 -1.41 -1.64
C LEU A 68 -11.99 -0.53 -1.97
N ALA A 69 -11.82 0.41 -2.88
CA ALA A 69 -12.89 1.31 -3.28
C ALA A 69 -12.72 1.66 -4.74
N ASP A 70 -13.83 1.65 -5.48
CA ASP A 70 -13.82 1.85 -6.90
C ASP A 70 -14.68 3.08 -7.22
N ASN A 71 -14.43 3.68 -8.38
CA ASN A 71 -15.23 4.81 -8.85
C ASN A 71 -15.25 5.97 -7.86
N VAL A 72 -14.15 6.21 -7.19
CA VAL A 72 -14.06 7.30 -6.24
C VAL A 72 -13.80 8.59 -7.02
N PRO A 73 -14.61 9.64 -6.84
CA PRO A 73 -14.34 10.91 -7.50
C PRO A 73 -12.94 11.40 -7.14
N GLU A 74 -12.26 11.97 -8.11
CA GLU A 74 -10.89 12.39 -7.89
C GLU A 74 -10.77 13.34 -6.71
N ASP A 75 -11.75 14.20 -6.53
CA ASP A 75 -11.72 15.16 -5.43
C ASP A 75 -11.82 14.49 -4.07
N ASP A 76 -12.32 13.28 -4.02
CA ASP A 76 -12.48 12.55 -2.76
C ASP A 76 -11.39 11.53 -2.51
N LEU A 77 -10.49 11.35 -3.48
CA LEU A 77 -9.50 10.27 -3.37
C LEU A 77 -8.64 10.39 -2.12
N ASP A 78 -8.17 11.60 -1.83
CA ASP A 78 -7.29 11.77 -0.68
C ASP A 78 -8.00 11.42 0.62
N LEU A 79 -9.25 11.84 0.72
CA LEU A 79 -10.00 11.60 1.94
C LEU A 79 -10.30 10.12 2.12
N VAL A 80 -10.68 9.46 1.03
CA VAL A 80 -11.01 8.04 1.11
C VAL A 80 -9.76 7.21 1.37
N GLU A 81 -8.65 7.59 0.74
CA GLU A 81 -7.40 6.89 1.01
C GLU A 81 -7.02 7.00 2.48
N GLU A 82 -7.12 8.21 3.03
CA GLU A 82 -6.78 8.41 4.42
C GLU A 82 -7.66 7.56 5.33
N HIS A 83 -8.93 7.47 4.99
CA HIS A 83 -9.85 6.66 5.77
C HIS A 83 -9.38 5.21 5.84
N TYR A 84 -8.98 4.64 4.71
CA TYR A 84 -8.56 3.25 4.69
C TYR A 84 -7.20 3.06 5.35
N ILE A 85 -6.29 4.03 5.18
CA ILE A 85 -5.00 3.92 5.85
C ILE A 85 -5.20 3.86 7.36
N ARG A 86 -6.10 4.67 7.88
CA ARG A 86 -6.37 4.67 9.31
C ARG A 86 -7.10 3.42 9.74
N MET A 87 -8.06 2.99 8.93
CA MET A 87 -8.83 1.80 9.27
C MET A 87 -7.95 0.57 9.39
N TYR A 88 -6.99 0.44 8.48
CA TYR A 88 -6.10 -0.71 8.48
C TYR A 88 -4.85 -0.49 9.33
N ASP A 89 -4.70 0.72 9.90
CA ASP A 89 -3.52 1.07 10.68
C ASP A 89 -2.24 0.87 9.87
N ALA A 90 -2.29 1.27 8.62
CA ALA A 90 -1.23 0.95 7.67
C ALA A 90 0.06 1.72 7.92
N THR A 91 0.02 2.78 8.72
CA THR A 91 1.24 3.51 9.07
C THR A 91 1.97 2.90 10.25
N ASN A 92 1.36 1.93 10.90
CA ASN A 92 2.03 1.20 11.97
C ASN A 92 3.06 0.28 11.35
N PRO A 93 4.36 0.43 11.66
CA PRO A 93 5.39 -0.36 10.99
C PRO A 93 5.22 -1.86 11.17
N ASN A 94 4.52 -2.27 12.21
CA ASN A 94 4.28 -3.70 12.42
C ASN A 94 3.17 -4.23 11.55
N ILE A 95 2.40 -3.35 10.93
CA ILE A 95 1.22 -3.76 10.19
C ILE A 95 1.33 -3.39 8.72
N GLY A 96 1.94 -2.25 8.41
CA GLY A 96 1.92 -1.79 7.05
C GLY A 96 3.14 -1.01 6.63
N TYR A 97 3.14 -0.66 5.37
CA TYR A 97 4.26 0.04 4.74
C TYR A 97 3.95 1.51 4.45
N ASN A 98 2.79 1.99 4.85
CA ASN A 98 2.48 3.39 4.60
C ASN A 98 3.32 4.27 5.50
N MET A 99 3.84 5.34 4.92
CA MET A 99 4.75 6.23 5.63
C MET A 99 4.06 7.45 6.18
N SER A 100 2.82 7.66 5.76
CA SER A 100 1.99 8.73 6.31
C SER A 100 0.54 8.32 6.13
N SER A 101 -0.36 9.07 6.74
CA SER A 101 -1.77 8.73 6.67
C SER A 101 -2.40 9.08 5.32
N GLY A 102 -1.60 9.50 4.35
CA GLY A 102 -2.13 9.79 3.04
C GLY A 102 -2.56 11.22 2.91
N GLY A 103 -3.33 11.47 1.86
CA GLY A 103 -3.83 12.80 1.62
C GLY A 103 -2.94 13.54 0.67
N TYR A 104 -2.28 14.56 1.15
CA TYR A 104 -1.51 15.40 0.28
C TYR A 104 -0.05 14.98 0.28
N ASP A 105 0.80 15.89 -0.11
CA ASP A 105 2.21 15.64 -0.32
C ASP A 105 2.87 15.01 0.89
N THR A 106 3.43 13.85 0.69
CA THR A 106 4.12 13.12 1.76
C THR A 106 5.61 13.11 1.53
N SER A 107 6.09 13.84 0.55
CA SER A 107 7.49 13.73 0.15
C SER A 107 8.43 14.17 1.26
N ASN A 108 7.96 14.96 2.19
CA ASN A 108 8.81 15.43 3.26
C ASN A 108 8.85 14.48 4.45
N HIS A 109 8.09 13.41 4.40
CA HIS A 109 7.98 12.54 5.56
C HIS A 109 8.67 11.21 5.38
N GLN A 110 8.92 10.81 4.17
CA GLN A 110 9.37 9.46 3.93
C GLN A 110 10.75 9.18 4.45
N GLU A 111 11.59 10.19 4.49
CA GLU A 111 12.97 9.95 4.89
C GLU A 111 13.09 9.42 6.28
N TYR A 112 12.12 9.70 7.10
CA TYR A 112 12.19 9.22 8.46
C TYR A 112 11.97 7.74 8.56
N ARG A 113 11.17 7.21 7.63
CA ARG A 113 10.81 5.83 7.68
C ARG A 113 11.81 4.96 6.95
N GLU A 114 12.57 5.54 6.06
CA GLU A 114 13.48 4.71 5.29
C GLU A 114 14.58 4.12 6.13
N ILE A 115 14.84 4.69 7.28
CA ILE A 115 15.82 4.10 8.16
C ILE A 115 15.23 3.04 9.03
N GLN A 116 13.92 2.90 9.02
CA GLN A 116 13.28 1.83 9.75
C GLN A 116 13.58 0.54 9.04
N PRO A 117 14.22 -0.38 9.70
CA PRO A 117 14.49 -1.63 9.04
C PRO A 117 13.19 -2.32 8.73
N ASP A 118 13.18 -2.96 7.60
CA ASP A 118 12.05 -3.78 7.27
C ASP A 118 12.24 -5.05 8.04
N THR A 119 11.85 -5.02 9.28
CA THR A 119 12.18 -6.09 10.18
C THR A 119 11.23 -7.24 9.98
N ASP A 120 11.74 -8.37 10.17
CA ASP A 120 10.95 -9.55 9.93
C ASP A 120 10.43 -10.14 11.17
N TYR A 121 10.82 -9.60 12.27
CA TYR A 121 10.47 -10.27 13.46
C TYR A 121 9.11 -9.92 13.96
N ASP A 122 8.42 -9.12 13.26
CA ASP A 122 7.11 -8.76 13.75
C ASP A 122 6.08 -9.69 13.19
N THR A 123 6.35 -10.95 13.30
CA THR A 123 5.37 -11.94 12.87
C THR A 123 4.07 -11.79 13.62
N ASP A 124 4.12 -11.20 14.77
CA ASP A 124 2.88 -11.02 15.52
C ASP A 124 1.89 -10.12 14.81
N SER A 125 2.38 -9.28 13.95
CA SER A 125 1.49 -8.35 13.27
C SER A 125 0.57 -9.06 12.30
N ARG A 126 0.82 -10.30 12.00
CA ARG A 126 -0.05 -11.00 11.08
C ARG A 126 -1.46 -11.12 11.58
N MET A 127 -1.62 -11.17 12.89
CA MET A 127 -2.95 -11.26 13.44
C MET A 127 -3.76 -10.02 13.16
N ASN A 128 -3.08 -8.91 13.05
CA ASN A 128 -3.78 -7.67 12.82
C ASN A 128 -4.41 -7.60 11.45
N PHE A 129 -3.78 -8.23 10.49
CA PHE A 129 -4.36 -8.23 9.17
C PHE A 129 -5.66 -9.02 9.15
N ASP A 130 -5.69 -10.12 9.88
CA ASP A 130 -6.89 -10.93 9.94
C ASP A 130 -8.03 -10.22 10.64
N ASP A 131 -7.70 -9.30 11.52
CA ASP A 131 -8.72 -8.56 12.25
C ASP A 131 -9.30 -7.43 11.43
N ILE A 132 -8.71 -7.14 10.29
CA ILE A 132 -9.19 -6.06 9.48
C ILE A 132 -10.13 -6.69 8.47
N ASP A 133 -10.29 -6.18 7.36
CA ASP A 133 -11.26 -6.66 6.43
C ASP A 133 -10.63 -7.68 5.48
N ASP A 134 -10.15 -8.75 6.03
CA ASP A 134 -9.44 -9.73 5.26
C ASP A 134 -10.33 -10.42 4.23
N ASP A 135 -11.59 -10.61 4.56
CA ASP A 135 -12.51 -11.26 3.64
C ASP A 135 -12.70 -10.45 2.37
N LEU A 136 -12.77 -9.15 2.50
CA LEU A 136 -12.93 -8.31 1.34
C LEU A 136 -11.71 -8.37 0.44
N VAL A 137 -10.53 -8.33 1.04
CA VAL A 137 -9.30 -8.40 0.28
C VAL A 137 -9.21 -9.71 -0.47
N ASN A 138 -9.49 -10.80 0.21
CA ASN A 138 -9.40 -12.11 -0.41
C ASN A 138 -10.42 -12.29 -1.50
N GLU A 139 -11.60 -11.74 -1.31
CA GLU A 139 -12.63 -11.85 -2.32
C GLU A 139 -12.21 -11.15 -3.60
N VAL A 140 -11.63 -9.98 -3.48
CA VAL A 140 -11.19 -9.25 -4.66
C VAL A 140 -10.01 -9.95 -5.32
N LEU A 141 -9.07 -10.42 -4.53
CA LEU A 141 -7.91 -11.11 -5.08
C LEU A 141 -8.32 -12.36 -5.86
N ASN A 142 -9.31 -13.06 -5.38
CA ASN A 142 -9.75 -14.28 -6.06
C ASN A 142 -10.43 -13.99 -7.37
N ASN A 143 -10.85 -12.76 -7.60
CA ASN A 143 -11.49 -12.38 -8.84
C ASN A 143 -10.51 -11.84 -9.87
N LEU A 144 -9.26 -11.78 -9.52
CA LEU A 144 -8.25 -11.30 -10.44
C LEU A 144 -7.81 -12.42 -11.38
#